data_f4fb029a7bfaf4eb9b6073c82140c7f4
#
_entry.id   f4fb029a7bfaf4eb9b6073c82140c7f4
#
_cell.length_a   1.000
_cell.length_b   1.000
_cell.length_c   1.000
_cell.angle_alpha   90.00
_cell.angle_beta   90.00
_cell.angle_gamma   90.00
#
_symmetry.space_group_name_H-M   'P 1'
#
loop_
_entity.id
_entity.type
_entity.pdbx_description
1 polymer ?
#
loop_
_entity_poly.entity_id
_entity_poly.type
_entity_poly.pdbx_seq_one_letter_code
_entity_poly.pdbx_strand_id
1 'polypeptide(L)'
;MVPLDKNLPDVPEIQSDDQTEVAIDKARKYYELLQQPLVVMDSGLFVESLGCFPGVYTKYVIDTIGAAAVAKLAADSGAADAYTQRTVVYFDGQTPQIFTSKVHGKLTSAPRGDNSAGYDLYFEVAQTGKTAAEMLDAEKDELAAPVWCELAEWLAKTKR
;
A
#
# COMPACT_ATOMS: atom_id res chain seq x y z
N MET A 1 18.89 -0.11 -8.02
CA MET A 1 17.59 -0.68 -8.41
C MET A 1 17.12 0.09 -9.64
N VAL A 2 16.79 -0.59 -10.72
CA VAL A 2 16.27 0.05 -11.94
C VAL A 2 14.75 0.09 -11.81
N PRO A 3 14.09 1.25 -12.01
CA PRO A 3 12.63 1.29 -12.01
C PRO A 3 12.08 0.33 -13.07
N LEU A 4 10.96 -0.33 -12.76
CA LEU A 4 10.23 -1.13 -13.75
C LEU A 4 9.87 -0.25 -14.95
N ASP A 5 10.03 -0.81 -16.15
CA ASP A 5 9.58 -0.14 -17.38
C ASP A 5 8.07 0.12 -17.27
N LYS A 6 7.67 1.37 -17.51
CA LYS A 6 6.25 1.78 -17.52
C LYS A 6 5.41 1.08 -18.60
N ASN A 7 6.06 0.35 -19.50
CA ASN A 7 5.41 -0.41 -20.58
C ASN A 7 5.16 -1.88 -20.23
N LEU A 8 5.45 -2.32 -19.00
CA LEU A 8 5.09 -3.68 -18.60
C LEU A 8 3.56 -3.82 -18.55
N PRO A 9 3.02 -4.93 -19.08
CA PRO A 9 1.58 -5.16 -18.98
C PRO A 9 1.18 -5.38 -17.52
N ASP A 10 0.00 -4.89 -17.16
CA ASP A 10 -0.60 -5.23 -15.87
C ASP A 10 -0.82 -6.75 -15.81
N VAL A 11 -0.36 -7.36 -14.73
CA VAL A 11 -0.61 -8.78 -14.47
C VAL A 11 -1.93 -8.94 -13.70
N PRO A 12 -2.77 -9.92 -14.06
CA PRO A 12 -3.99 -10.19 -13.30
C PRO A 12 -3.66 -10.52 -11.84
N GLU A 13 -4.29 -9.84 -10.91
CA GLU A 13 -4.14 -10.12 -9.48
C GLU A 13 -5.03 -11.29 -9.06
N ILE A 14 -4.53 -12.12 -8.15
CA ILE A 14 -5.35 -13.18 -7.55
C ILE A 14 -6.40 -12.56 -6.63
N GLN A 15 -7.49 -13.26 -6.43
CA GLN A 15 -8.45 -12.91 -5.38
C GLN A 15 -8.01 -13.56 -4.08
N SER A 16 -7.53 -12.73 -3.17
CA SER A 16 -7.18 -13.10 -1.79
C SER A 16 -7.49 -11.92 -0.89
N ASP A 17 -7.73 -12.12 0.38
CA ASP A 17 -7.82 -11.10 1.42
C ASP A 17 -6.46 -10.86 2.12
N ASP A 18 -5.46 -11.67 1.80
CA ASP A 18 -4.07 -11.50 2.27
C ASP A 18 -3.25 -10.71 1.26
N GLN A 19 -2.90 -9.46 1.61
CA GLN A 19 -2.05 -8.60 0.79
C GLN A 19 -0.67 -9.21 0.49
N THR A 20 -0.16 -10.06 1.39
CA THR A 20 1.11 -10.74 1.18
C THR A 20 1.02 -11.75 0.06
N GLU A 21 -0.06 -12.54 0.01
CA GLU A 21 -0.30 -13.49 -1.08
C GLU A 21 -0.43 -12.78 -2.42
N VAL A 22 -1.18 -11.66 -2.47
CA VAL A 22 -1.34 -10.85 -3.69
C VAL A 22 0.02 -10.32 -4.16
N ALA A 23 0.83 -9.77 -3.26
CA ALA A 23 2.14 -9.21 -3.61
C ALA A 23 3.13 -10.30 -4.07
N ILE A 24 3.12 -11.49 -3.46
CA ILE A 24 3.96 -12.62 -3.88
C ILE A 24 3.55 -13.12 -5.26
N ASP A 25 2.27 -13.29 -5.51
CA ASP A 25 1.76 -13.73 -6.82
C ASP A 25 2.14 -12.73 -7.91
N LYS A 26 1.96 -11.44 -7.65
CA LYS A 26 2.40 -10.35 -8.54
C LYS A 26 3.90 -10.41 -8.83
N ALA A 27 4.73 -10.63 -7.80
CA ALA A 27 6.17 -10.74 -7.97
C ALA A 27 6.57 -11.94 -8.85
N ARG A 28 5.92 -13.09 -8.67
CA ARG A 28 6.16 -14.30 -9.47
C ARG A 28 5.78 -14.08 -10.93
N LYS A 29 4.61 -13.51 -11.20
CA LYS A 29 4.15 -13.21 -12.56
C LYS A 29 5.07 -12.25 -13.30
N TYR A 30 5.52 -11.18 -12.64
CA TYR A 30 6.51 -10.29 -13.25
C TYR A 30 7.87 -10.95 -13.44
N TYR A 31 8.29 -11.84 -12.54
CA TYR A 31 9.52 -12.61 -12.74
C TYR A 31 9.43 -13.54 -13.95
N GLU A 32 8.29 -14.18 -14.16
CA GLU A 32 8.07 -15.02 -15.36
C GLU A 32 8.23 -14.22 -16.66
N LEU A 33 7.81 -12.95 -16.67
CA LEU A 33 7.94 -12.05 -17.82
C LEU A 33 9.37 -11.53 -18.01
N LEU A 34 10.06 -11.19 -16.91
CA LEU A 34 11.32 -10.45 -16.96
C LEU A 34 12.56 -11.33 -16.83
N GLN A 35 12.43 -12.51 -16.21
CA GLN A 35 13.52 -13.47 -15.91
C GLN A 35 14.73 -12.81 -15.21
N GLN A 36 14.46 -11.85 -14.33
CA GLN A 36 15.47 -11.13 -13.55
C GLN A 36 14.95 -10.76 -12.16
N PRO A 37 15.84 -10.60 -11.15
CA PRO A 37 15.44 -10.17 -9.82
C PRO A 37 14.67 -8.85 -9.85
N LEU A 38 13.58 -8.79 -9.11
CA LEU A 38 12.69 -7.63 -9.08
C LEU A 38 12.16 -7.35 -7.67
N VAL A 39 11.60 -6.16 -7.52
CA VAL A 39 10.86 -5.76 -6.33
C VAL A 39 9.48 -5.28 -6.78
N VAL A 40 8.44 -5.78 -6.15
CA VAL A 40 7.08 -5.24 -6.26
C VAL A 40 6.65 -4.63 -4.95
N MET A 41 5.77 -3.66 -5.00
CA MET A 41 5.08 -3.11 -3.85
C MET A 41 3.59 -3.18 -4.09
N ASP A 42 2.87 -3.60 -3.07
CA ASP A 42 1.42 -3.50 -3.00
C ASP A 42 1.01 -2.68 -1.77
N SER A 43 -0.09 -1.94 -1.86
CA SER A 43 -0.56 -1.11 -0.76
C SER A 43 -2.09 -1.13 -0.69
N GLY A 44 -2.60 -1.04 0.54
CA GLY A 44 -4.03 -1.01 0.78
C GLY A 44 -4.41 -0.16 2.00
N LEU A 45 -5.67 0.26 2.02
CA LEU A 45 -6.33 0.92 3.14
C LEU A 45 -7.20 -0.11 3.86
N PHE A 46 -7.03 -0.22 5.16
CA PHE A 46 -7.73 -1.18 6.02
C PHE A 46 -8.50 -0.41 7.09
N VAL A 47 -9.83 -0.47 7.04
CA VAL A 47 -10.73 0.20 8.00
C VAL A 47 -11.21 -0.84 8.99
N GLU A 48 -10.81 -0.71 10.27
CA GLU A 48 -11.01 -1.75 11.28
C GLU A 48 -12.51 -2.06 11.51
N SER A 49 -13.34 -1.04 11.61
CA SER A 49 -14.78 -1.17 11.82
C SER A 49 -15.54 -1.83 10.66
N LEU A 50 -14.91 -1.88 9.49
CA LEU A 50 -15.47 -2.53 8.29
C LEU A 50 -14.88 -3.92 8.05
N GLY A 51 -14.30 -4.57 9.08
CA GLY A 51 -13.63 -5.86 8.95
C GLY A 51 -12.39 -5.79 8.07
N CYS A 52 -11.65 -4.68 8.14
CA CYS A 52 -10.50 -4.38 7.31
C CYS A 52 -10.81 -4.13 5.82
N PHE A 53 -12.07 -3.98 5.43
CA PHE A 53 -12.43 -3.52 4.08
C PHE A 53 -12.01 -2.05 3.90
N PRO A 54 -11.54 -1.59 2.69
CA PRO A 54 -11.40 -2.35 1.45
C PRO A 54 -10.17 -3.29 1.38
N GLY A 55 -9.16 -3.14 2.22
CA GLY A 55 -8.00 -4.03 2.27
C GLY A 55 -7.27 -4.10 0.93
N VAL A 56 -7.04 -5.30 0.44
CA VAL A 56 -6.40 -5.57 -0.85
C VAL A 56 -7.17 -5.01 -2.04
N TYR A 57 -8.47 -4.82 -1.91
CA TYR A 57 -9.34 -4.27 -2.95
C TYR A 57 -9.39 -2.74 -2.99
N THR A 58 -8.51 -2.06 -2.25
CA THR A 58 -8.51 -0.58 -2.12
C THR A 58 -8.61 0.11 -3.47
N LYS A 59 -7.75 -0.23 -4.42
CA LYS A 59 -7.76 0.40 -5.75
C LYS A 59 -9.10 0.23 -6.44
N TYR A 60 -9.60 -1.01 -6.50
CA TYR A 60 -10.88 -1.31 -7.15
C TYR A 60 -12.07 -0.56 -6.51
N VAL A 61 -12.10 -0.53 -5.18
CA VAL A 61 -13.17 0.13 -4.42
C VAL A 61 -13.11 1.65 -4.63
N ILE A 62 -11.92 2.25 -4.57
CA ILE A 62 -11.77 3.70 -4.79
C ILE A 62 -12.14 4.08 -6.24
N ASP A 63 -11.76 3.26 -7.21
CA ASP A 63 -12.05 3.50 -8.62
C ASP A 63 -13.57 3.32 -8.96
N THR A 64 -14.31 2.54 -8.16
CA THR A 64 -15.74 2.24 -8.41
C THR A 64 -16.71 3.11 -7.62
N ILE A 65 -16.56 3.17 -6.29
CA ILE A 65 -17.47 3.92 -5.42
C ILE A 65 -16.87 5.19 -4.83
N GLY A 66 -15.55 5.36 -4.93
CA GLY A 66 -14.83 6.54 -4.45
C GLY A 66 -14.46 6.50 -2.97
N ALA A 67 -13.44 7.28 -2.60
CA ALA A 67 -12.95 7.38 -1.23
C ALA A 67 -14.00 7.98 -0.26
N ALA A 68 -14.82 8.92 -0.74
CA ALA A 68 -15.89 9.52 0.05
C ALA A 68 -16.91 8.49 0.55
N ALA A 69 -17.25 7.49 -0.27
CA ALA A 69 -18.17 6.44 0.13
C ALA A 69 -17.57 5.55 1.23
N VAL A 70 -16.27 5.20 1.13
CA VAL A 70 -15.56 4.43 2.16
C VAL A 70 -15.48 5.22 3.46
N ALA A 71 -15.14 6.51 3.41
CA ALA A 71 -15.11 7.40 4.58
C ALA A 71 -16.48 7.51 5.25
N LYS A 72 -17.56 7.60 4.46
CA LYS A 72 -18.93 7.62 4.99
C LYS A 72 -19.29 6.30 5.66
N LEU A 73 -18.98 5.15 5.06
CA LEU A 73 -19.22 3.85 5.66
C LEU A 73 -18.50 3.69 7.02
N ALA A 74 -17.24 4.14 7.10
CA ALA A 74 -16.47 4.17 8.34
C ALA A 74 -17.14 5.05 9.40
N ALA A 75 -17.57 6.26 9.05
CA ALA A 75 -18.27 7.16 9.95
C ALA A 75 -19.61 6.56 10.45
N ASP A 76 -20.39 5.97 9.55
CA ASP A 76 -21.68 5.36 9.87
C ASP A 76 -21.52 4.13 10.80
N SER A 77 -20.37 3.45 10.77
CA SER A 77 -20.07 2.33 11.69
C SER A 77 -19.71 2.78 13.11
N GLY A 78 -19.53 4.08 13.34
CA GLY A 78 -19.21 4.65 14.67
C GLY A 78 -17.74 4.61 15.05
N ALA A 79 -16.87 4.05 14.21
CA ALA A 79 -15.41 4.02 14.42
C ALA A 79 -14.68 4.15 13.07
N ALA A 80 -13.81 5.15 12.97
CA ALA A 80 -13.12 5.48 11.74
C ALA A 80 -11.63 5.06 11.74
N ASP A 81 -11.21 4.29 12.75
CA ASP A 81 -9.84 3.81 12.86
C ASP A 81 -9.45 2.96 11.66
N ALA A 82 -8.30 3.27 11.12
CA ALA A 82 -7.81 2.65 9.90
C ALA A 82 -6.28 2.61 9.90
N TYR A 83 -5.73 1.78 9.05
CA TYR A 83 -4.30 1.82 8.72
C TYR A 83 -4.10 1.64 7.23
N THR A 84 -3.01 2.18 6.72
CA THR A 84 -2.49 1.82 5.42
C THR A 84 -1.38 0.80 5.60
N GLN A 85 -1.32 -0.21 4.75
CA GLN A 85 -0.26 -1.21 4.74
C GLN A 85 0.46 -1.18 3.40
N ARG A 86 1.80 -1.22 3.45
CA ARG A 86 2.66 -1.46 2.30
C ARG A 86 3.32 -2.81 2.47
N THR A 87 3.22 -3.64 1.45
CA THR A 87 3.90 -4.92 1.35
C THR A 87 4.86 -4.87 0.17
N VAL A 88 6.16 -5.01 0.47
CA VAL A 88 7.23 -5.02 -0.52
C VAL A 88 7.77 -6.43 -0.61
N VAL A 89 7.85 -6.97 -1.83
CA VAL A 89 8.37 -8.31 -2.10
C VAL A 89 9.56 -8.21 -3.03
N TYR A 90 10.72 -8.70 -2.58
CA TYR A 90 11.84 -9.00 -3.46
C TYR A 90 11.74 -10.46 -3.92
N PHE A 91 11.94 -10.69 -5.22
CA PHE A 91 11.92 -12.02 -5.78
C PHE A 91 12.98 -12.17 -6.87
N ASP A 92 13.77 -13.23 -6.79
CA ASP A 92 14.86 -13.57 -7.73
C ASP A 92 14.67 -14.95 -8.39
N GLY A 93 13.46 -15.47 -8.32
CA GLY A 93 13.11 -16.79 -8.86
C GLY A 93 13.23 -17.92 -7.84
N GLN A 94 13.63 -17.65 -6.59
CA GLN A 94 13.76 -18.64 -5.53
C GLN A 94 12.69 -18.44 -4.44
N THR A 95 13.09 -17.90 -3.29
CA THR A 95 12.20 -17.66 -2.15
C THR A 95 11.88 -16.16 -2.04
N PRO A 96 10.59 -15.77 -2.09
CA PRO A 96 10.21 -14.37 -1.89
C PRO A 96 10.68 -13.86 -0.52
N GLN A 97 11.23 -12.65 -0.51
CA GLN A 97 11.52 -11.93 0.73
C GLN A 97 10.48 -10.82 0.89
N ILE A 98 9.86 -10.76 2.05
CA ILE A 98 8.69 -9.94 2.30
C ILE A 98 9.00 -8.93 3.40
N PHE A 99 8.66 -7.68 3.15
CA PHE A 99 8.80 -6.57 4.09
C PHE A 99 7.47 -5.84 4.16
N THR A 100 7.00 -5.53 5.36
CA THR A 100 5.69 -4.91 5.55
C THR A 100 5.78 -3.75 6.53
N SER A 101 5.16 -2.64 6.20
CA SER A 101 4.98 -1.52 7.12
C SER A 101 3.53 -1.09 7.19
N LYS A 102 3.10 -0.61 8.36
CA LYS A 102 1.77 -0.04 8.60
C LYS A 102 1.89 1.39 9.08
N VAL A 103 1.00 2.24 8.58
CA VAL A 103 0.80 3.58 9.08
C VAL A 103 -0.61 3.64 9.65
N HIS A 104 -0.73 3.85 10.96
CA HIS A 104 -2.01 3.94 11.63
C HIS A 104 -2.58 5.36 11.56
N GLY A 105 -3.90 5.43 11.54
CA GLY A 105 -4.64 6.68 11.46
C GLY A 105 -6.14 6.44 11.56
N LYS A 106 -6.90 7.33 10.95
CA LYS A 106 -8.36 7.23 10.87
C LYS A 106 -8.86 7.91 9.59
N LEU A 107 -10.09 7.60 9.20
CA LEU A 107 -10.76 8.31 8.11
C LEU A 107 -11.51 9.53 8.66
N THR A 108 -11.32 10.67 8.00
CA THR A 108 -12.08 11.91 8.26
C THR A 108 -13.39 11.89 7.48
N SER A 109 -14.41 12.58 8.01
CA SER A 109 -15.73 12.68 7.37
C SER A 109 -15.75 13.60 6.13
N ALA A 110 -14.73 14.45 5.97
CA ALA A 110 -14.59 15.37 4.85
C ALA A 110 -13.16 15.34 4.31
N PRO A 111 -12.97 15.55 2.99
CA PRO A 111 -11.65 15.58 2.39
C PRO A 111 -10.85 16.79 2.87
N ARG A 112 -9.52 16.62 3.04
CA ARG A 112 -8.58 17.68 3.37
C ARG A 112 -7.30 17.53 2.55
N GLY A 113 -6.69 18.67 2.19
CA GLY A 113 -5.45 18.72 1.41
C GLY A 113 -5.68 18.62 -0.09
N ASP A 114 -4.60 18.81 -0.84
CA ASP A 114 -4.59 18.87 -2.31
C ASP A 114 -3.33 18.22 -2.93
N ASN A 115 -2.41 17.75 -2.10
CA ASN A 115 -1.14 17.14 -2.55
C ASN A 115 -1.28 15.63 -2.86
N SER A 116 -2.48 15.12 -3.06
CA SER A 116 -2.76 13.74 -3.45
C SER A 116 -4.24 13.58 -3.79
N ALA A 117 -4.67 12.35 -4.09
CA ALA A 117 -6.04 12.03 -4.46
C ALA A 117 -6.52 10.73 -3.78
N GLY A 118 -7.75 10.34 -4.07
CA GLY A 118 -8.33 9.10 -3.55
C GLY A 118 -8.48 9.13 -2.03
N TYR A 119 -8.09 8.05 -1.37
CA TYR A 119 -8.23 7.94 0.09
C TYR A 119 -7.27 8.85 0.87
N ASP A 120 -6.18 9.32 0.28
CA ASP A 120 -5.23 10.23 0.91
C ASP A 120 -5.90 11.55 1.38
N LEU A 121 -6.97 11.97 0.71
CA LEU A 121 -7.78 13.12 1.11
C LEU A 121 -8.52 12.91 2.43
N TYR A 122 -8.74 11.66 2.82
CA TYR A 122 -9.53 11.28 4.00
C TYR A 122 -8.72 10.59 5.09
N PHE A 123 -7.58 10.00 4.76
CA PHE A 123 -6.75 9.26 5.71
C PHE A 123 -5.87 10.21 6.53
N GLU A 124 -6.29 10.49 7.78
CA GLU A 124 -5.54 11.27 8.77
C GLU A 124 -4.54 10.36 9.46
N VAL A 125 -3.26 10.68 9.32
CA VAL A 125 -2.13 9.96 9.93
C VAL A 125 -2.06 10.27 11.42
N ALA A 126 -2.10 9.25 12.28
CA ALA A 126 -2.16 9.42 13.73
C ALA A 126 -1.00 10.23 14.32
N GLN A 127 0.22 10.07 13.76
CA GLN A 127 1.43 10.75 14.26
C GLN A 127 1.43 12.25 13.99
N THR A 128 0.73 12.72 12.95
CA THR A 128 0.81 14.10 12.48
C THR A 128 -0.51 14.86 12.62
N GLY A 129 -1.65 14.17 12.68
CA GLY A 129 -2.98 14.77 12.62
C GLY A 129 -3.32 15.40 11.25
N LYS A 130 -2.45 15.25 10.26
CA LYS A 130 -2.67 15.65 8.87
C LYS A 130 -3.25 14.50 8.07
N THR A 131 -4.08 14.80 7.07
CA THR A 131 -4.36 13.79 6.04
C THR A 131 -3.12 13.58 5.17
N ALA A 132 -3.01 12.42 4.52
CA ALA A 132 -1.90 12.16 3.61
C ALA A 132 -1.84 13.18 2.46
N ALA A 133 -2.97 13.77 2.07
CA ALA A 133 -3.03 14.83 1.07
C ALA A 133 -2.65 16.24 1.60
N GLU A 134 -2.59 16.43 2.92
CA GLU A 134 -2.05 17.65 3.55
C GLU A 134 -0.53 17.56 3.78
N MET A 135 0.07 16.37 3.61
CA MET A 135 1.49 16.14 3.85
C MET A 135 2.32 16.51 2.62
N LEU A 136 3.52 17.03 2.87
CA LEU A 136 4.54 17.19 1.83
C LEU A 136 5.11 15.83 1.41
N ASP A 137 5.65 15.74 0.20
CA ASP A 137 6.22 14.48 -0.30
C ASP A 137 7.33 13.94 0.62
N ALA A 138 8.18 14.81 1.18
CA ALA A 138 9.20 14.41 2.14
C ALA A 138 8.61 13.78 3.43
N GLU A 139 7.49 14.29 3.93
CA GLU A 139 6.79 13.70 5.08
C GLU A 139 6.20 12.32 4.75
N LYS A 140 5.68 12.15 3.52
CA LYS A 140 5.20 10.84 3.02
C LYS A 140 6.33 9.84 2.84
N ASP A 141 7.48 10.30 2.34
CA ASP A 141 8.68 9.48 2.18
C ASP A 141 9.20 8.98 3.53
N GLU A 142 9.17 9.81 4.57
CA GLU A 142 9.53 9.39 5.94
C GLU A 142 8.61 8.26 6.46
N LEU A 143 7.31 8.32 6.17
CA LEU A 143 6.37 7.26 6.53
C LEU A 143 6.60 5.96 5.72
N ALA A 144 7.09 6.09 4.51
CA ALA A 144 7.41 4.96 3.64
C ALA A 144 8.79 4.34 3.94
N ALA A 145 9.72 5.12 4.50
CA ALA A 145 11.13 4.74 4.68
C ALA A 145 11.35 3.39 5.41
N PRO A 146 10.62 3.02 6.48
CA PRO A 146 10.91 1.80 7.23
C PRO A 146 10.98 0.55 6.37
N VAL A 147 9.99 0.30 5.52
CA VAL A 147 9.94 -0.91 4.67
C VAL A 147 11.09 -0.94 3.65
N TRP A 148 11.48 0.23 3.13
CA TRP A 148 12.58 0.32 2.18
C TRP A 148 13.96 0.19 2.85
N CYS A 149 14.10 0.67 4.09
CA CYS A 149 15.30 0.48 4.89
C CYS A 149 15.52 -1.01 5.21
N GLU A 150 14.48 -1.72 5.62
CA GLU A 150 14.54 -3.16 5.88
C GLU A 150 14.98 -3.95 4.63
N LEU A 151 14.40 -3.66 3.48
CA LEU A 151 14.80 -4.26 2.21
C LEU A 151 16.27 -3.96 1.89
N ALA A 152 16.71 -2.70 2.05
CA ALA A 152 18.09 -2.30 1.77
C ALA A 152 19.09 -2.98 2.68
N GLU A 153 18.79 -3.09 3.98
CA GLU A 153 19.63 -3.81 4.95
C GLU A 153 19.73 -5.30 4.62
N TRP A 154 18.61 -5.92 4.26
CA TRP A 154 18.59 -7.32 3.87
C TRP A 154 19.45 -7.56 2.61
N LEU A 155 19.29 -6.74 1.57
CA LEU A 155 20.10 -6.82 0.35
C LEU A 155 21.60 -6.64 0.62
N ALA A 156 21.96 -5.74 1.54
CA ALA A 156 23.36 -5.51 1.90
C ALA A 156 23.99 -6.70 2.64
N LYS A 157 23.19 -7.48 3.38
CA LYS A 157 23.64 -8.68 4.09
C LYS A 157 23.75 -9.90 3.16
N THR A 158 22.86 -9.99 2.17
CA THR A 158 22.75 -11.20 1.30
C THR A 158 23.75 -11.17 0.13
N LYS A 159 24.24 -9.99 -0.29
CA LYS A 159 25.21 -9.84 -1.37
C LYS A 159 26.68 -9.88 -0.92
N ARG A 160 26.95 -10.34 0.30
CA ARG A 160 28.29 -10.64 0.79
C ARG A 160 28.54 -12.14 0.68
#